data_779dfccdd84d89fa487c8d2965aa7850
#
_entry.id   779dfccdd84d89fa487c8d2965aa7850
#
_cell.length_a   1.000
_cell.length_b   1.000
_cell.length_c   1.000
_cell.angle_alpha   90.00
_cell.angle_beta   90.00
_cell.angle_gamma   90.00
#
_symmetry.space_group_name_H-M   'P 1'
#
loop_
_entity.id
_entity.type
_entity.pdbx_description
1 polymer ?
#
loop_
_entity_poly.entity_id
_entity_poly.type
_entity_poly.pdbx_seq_one_letter_code
_entity_poly.pdbx_strand_id
1 'polypeptide(L)'
;MDQGSGDRALVRRVGEGTNNQTFDLHRIFLVRSDESKGAFSHWIENVPAGAGPPMHVHHREQEMFRVLAGQFRFWCTGEVQDLTDGDTVLIPKGAPHTFKNIGSSEGQLLITLTPGEGDGFFIEVERLGLTPSRDMPQIVEIAGRYGVEFLGPPPA
;
A
#
# COMPACT_ATOMS: atom_id res chain seq x y z
N MET A 1 -18.68 -7.55 -31.71
CA MET A 1 -18.05 -8.53 -30.79
C MET A 1 -16.63 -8.11 -30.54
N ASP A 2 -16.42 -7.48 -29.41
CA ASP A 2 -15.07 -7.06 -29.01
C ASP A 2 -14.34 -8.27 -28.39
N GLN A 3 -13.61 -8.99 -29.20
CA GLN A 3 -12.70 -10.03 -28.76
C GLN A 3 -11.27 -9.49 -28.88
N GLY A 4 -10.86 -8.59 -28.02
CA GLY A 4 -9.53 -8.02 -28.21
C GLY A 4 -8.84 -7.36 -27.05
N SER A 5 -9.36 -7.36 -25.82
CA SER A 5 -8.67 -6.68 -24.70
C SER A 5 -7.81 -7.60 -23.81
N GLY A 6 -7.91 -8.93 -23.97
CA GLY A 6 -7.24 -9.88 -23.07
C GLY A 6 -5.75 -10.13 -23.32
N ASP A 7 -5.25 -9.81 -24.50
CA ASP A 7 -3.90 -10.20 -24.92
C ASP A 7 -2.95 -9.01 -25.15
N ARG A 8 -3.35 -7.81 -24.80
CA ARG A 8 -2.51 -6.62 -24.97
C ARG A 8 -1.78 -6.29 -23.68
N ALA A 9 -0.49 -5.95 -23.80
CA ALA A 9 0.27 -5.45 -22.66
C ALA A 9 -0.31 -4.13 -22.16
N LEU A 10 -0.46 -4.02 -20.82
CA LEU A 10 -0.75 -2.77 -20.17
C LEU A 10 0.57 -2.01 -19.96
N VAL A 11 0.67 -0.81 -20.50
CA VAL A 11 1.86 0.04 -20.36
C VAL A 11 1.51 1.29 -19.56
N ARG A 12 2.29 1.57 -18.53
CA ARG A 12 2.26 2.84 -17.78
C ARG A 12 3.59 3.53 -17.94
N ARG A 13 3.57 4.75 -18.46
CA ARG A 13 4.75 5.63 -18.51
C ARG A 13 4.91 6.32 -17.17
N VAL A 14 6.09 6.90 -16.94
CA VAL A 14 6.34 7.70 -15.74
C VAL A 14 5.27 8.79 -15.60
N GLY A 15 4.64 8.87 -14.43
CA GLY A 15 3.56 9.81 -14.14
C GLY A 15 2.17 9.34 -14.55
N GLU A 16 2.04 8.21 -15.24
CA GLU A 16 0.75 7.62 -15.56
C GLU A 16 0.30 6.66 -14.47
N GLY A 17 -1.01 6.46 -14.39
CA GLY A 17 -1.64 5.54 -13.45
C GLY A 17 -2.86 6.18 -12.77
N THR A 18 -3.40 5.51 -11.77
CA THR A 18 -4.53 6.01 -10.98
C THR A 18 -4.03 6.58 -9.67
N ASN A 19 -4.24 7.89 -9.47
CA ASN A 19 -3.86 8.56 -8.23
C ASN A 19 -4.82 8.21 -7.09
N ASN A 20 -4.30 8.09 -5.89
CA ASN A 20 -5.06 7.88 -4.66
C ASN A 20 -4.38 8.63 -3.51
N GLN A 21 -5.18 9.27 -2.65
CA GLN A 21 -4.70 9.96 -1.47
C GLN A 21 -5.48 9.46 -0.26
N THR A 22 -4.82 8.70 0.60
CA THR A 22 -5.39 8.16 1.85
C THR A 22 -4.33 8.09 2.94
N PHE A 23 -4.71 8.32 4.21
CA PHE A 23 -3.79 8.30 5.35
C PHE A 23 -2.61 9.28 5.21
N ASP A 24 -2.84 10.43 4.57
CA ASP A 24 -1.80 11.42 4.23
C ASP A 24 -0.67 10.84 3.35
N LEU A 25 -0.92 9.73 2.67
CA LEU A 25 -0.01 9.09 1.75
C LEU A 25 -0.59 9.15 0.34
N HIS A 26 0.26 9.48 -0.62
CA HIS A 26 -0.09 9.55 -2.03
C HIS A 26 0.36 8.28 -2.75
N ARG A 27 -0.57 7.64 -3.48
CA ARG A 27 -0.32 6.45 -4.29
C ARG A 27 -0.56 6.73 -5.76
N ILE A 28 0.22 6.08 -6.58
CA ILE A 28 -0.04 5.98 -8.02
C ILE A 28 -0.15 4.49 -8.35
N PHE A 29 -1.36 4.00 -8.56
CA PHE A 29 -1.58 2.63 -8.98
C PHE A 29 -1.09 2.45 -10.42
N LEU A 30 -0.07 1.61 -10.59
CA LEU A 30 0.48 1.24 -11.89
C LEU A 30 -0.32 0.09 -12.50
N VAL A 31 -0.73 -0.88 -11.67
CA VAL A 31 -1.64 -1.96 -12.04
C VAL A 31 -2.62 -2.17 -10.88
N ARG A 32 -3.90 -1.97 -11.15
CA ARG A 32 -4.96 -2.25 -10.17
C ARG A 32 -5.40 -3.71 -10.26
N SER A 33 -6.03 -4.18 -9.20
CA SER A 33 -6.50 -5.57 -9.13
C SER A 33 -7.51 -5.91 -10.25
N ASP A 34 -8.35 -4.97 -10.68
CA ASP A 34 -9.28 -5.19 -11.79
C ASP A 34 -8.54 -5.32 -13.13
N GLU A 35 -7.39 -4.72 -13.28
CA GLU A 35 -6.55 -4.81 -14.49
C GLU A 35 -5.74 -6.11 -14.53
N SER A 36 -5.38 -6.68 -13.39
CA SER A 36 -4.66 -7.95 -13.25
C SER A 36 -5.57 -9.16 -13.05
N LYS A 37 -6.89 -8.99 -13.14
CA LYS A 37 -7.90 -10.02 -12.83
C LYS A 37 -7.75 -10.58 -11.41
N GLY A 38 -7.42 -9.72 -10.46
CA GLY A 38 -7.26 -10.05 -9.05
C GLY A 38 -5.92 -10.65 -8.65
N ALA A 39 -5.01 -10.87 -9.59
CA ALA A 39 -3.75 -11.54 -9.30
C ALA A 39 -2.83 -10.73 -8.39
N PHE A 40 -2.76 -9.42 -8.60
CA PHE A 40 -1.98 -8.49 -7.78
C PHE A 40 -2.45 -7.06 -7.98
N SER A 41 -2.02 -6.19 -7.07
CA SER A 41 -2.04 -4.74 -7.23
C SER A 41 -0.62 -4.21 -7.07
N HIS A 42 -0.25 -3.18 -7.82
CA HIS A 42 1.12 -2.68 -7.91
C HIS A 42 1.11 -1.16 -7.99
N TRP A 43 1.80 -0.49 -7.05
CA TRP A 43 1.77 0.96 -6.98
C TRP A 43 3.04 1.56 -6.44
N ILE A 44 3.23 2.84 -6.74
CA ILE A 44 4.23 3.68 -6.10
C ILE A 44 3.54 4.44 -4.95
N GLU A 45 4.15 4.41 -3.78
CA GLU A 45 3.72 5.18 -2.63
C GLU A 45 4.73 6.26 -2.30
N ASN A 46 4.27 7.50 -2.31
CA ASN A 46 5.06 8.67 -1.92
C ASN A 46 4.81 8.94 -0.44
N VAL A 47 5.85 8.88 0.36
CA VAL A 47 5.76 8.94 1.82
C VAL A 47 6.51 10.16 2.33
N PRO A 48 5.82 11.16 2.91
CA PRO A 48 6.49 12.30 3.52
C PRO A 48 7.47 11.90 4.62
N ALA A 49 8.48 12.72 4.88
CA ALA A 49 9.40 12.49 5.98
C ALA A 49 8.65 12.31 7.31
N GLY A 50 8.98 11.27 8.06
CA GLY A 50 8.36 10.96 9.35
C GLY A 50 7.00 10.28 9.26
N ALA A 51 6.41 10.12 8.08
CA ALA A 51 5.10 9.49 7.90
C ALA A 51 5.20 7.96 7.77
N GLY A 52 4.06 7.32 8.00
CA GLY A 52 3.85 5.88 7.85
C GLY A 52 2.44 5.51 8.32
N PRO A 53 1.92 4.34 7.93
CA PRO A 53 0.60 3.90 8.33
C PRO A 53 0.58 3.38 9.78
N PRO A 54 -0.60 3.18 10.37
CA PRO A 54 -0.72 2.43 11.61
C PRO A 54 -0.20 0.99 11.46
N MET A 55 0.14 0.35 12.58
CA MET A 55 0.41 -1.09 12.62
C MET A 55 -0.83 -1.83 12.14
N HIS A 56 -0.67 -2.77 11.19
CA HIS A 56 -1.80 -3.48 10.59
C HIS A 56 -1.42 -4.88 10.11
N VAL A 57 -2.46 -5.63 9.76
CA VAL A 57 -2.35 -7.00 9.23
C VAL A 57 -3.16 -7.11 7.96
N HIS A 58 -2.57 -7.71 6.94
CA HIS A 58 -3.30 -8.22 5.77
C HIS A 58 -3.58 -9.71 5.98
N HIS A 59 -4.83 -10.06 6.25
CA HIS A 59 -5.21 -11.46 6.50
C HIS A 59 -5.34 -12.30 5.21
N ARG A 60 -5.40 -11.65 4.05
CA ARG A 60 -5.63 -12.33 2.76
C ARG A 60 -4.46 -12.25 1.80
N GLU A 61 -3.52 -11.33 2.02
CA GLU A 61 -2.46 -11.04 1.07
C GLU A 61 -1.09 -11.09 1.72
N GLN A 62 -0.09 -11.35 0.90
CA GLN A 62 1.29 -10.96 1.18
C GLN A 62 1.60 -9.63 0.48
N GLU A 63 2.56 -8.89 0.99
CA GLU A 63 2.91 -7.58 0.48
C GLU A 63 4.42 -7.45 0.33
N MET A 64 4.88 -7.02 -0.85
CA MET A 64 6.29 -6.82 -1.11
C MET A 64 6.56 -5.33 -1.33
N PHE A 65 7.63 -4.85 -0.68
CA PHE A 65 8.09 -3.48 -0.77
C PHE A 65 9.49 -3.45 -1.36
N ARG A 66 9.72 -2.51 -2.26
CA ARG A 66 11.06 -2.11 -2.69
C ARG A 66 11.23 -0.63 -2.43
N VAL A 67 12.31 -0.24 -1.77
CA VAL A 67 12.65 1.17 -1.60
C VAL A 67 13.17 1.69 -2.94
N LEU A 68 12.45 2.63 -3.53
CA LEU A 68 12.91 3.32 -4.74
C LEU A 68 13.82 4.50 -4.39
N ALA A 69 13.47 5.24 -3.34
CA ALA A 69 14.25 6.38 -2.86
C ALA A 69 13.96 6.63 -1.38
N GLY A 70 14.99 6.85 -0.58
CA GLY A 70 14.87 7.26 0.80
C GLY A 70 15.32 6.21 1.80
N GLN A 71 14.96 6.44 3.06
CA GLN A 71 15.31 5.57 4.17
C GLN A 71 14.05 5.22 4.96
N PHE A 72 13.80 3.94 5.13
CA PHE A 72 12.58 3.44 5.76
C PHE A 72 12.90 2.45 6.87
N ARG A 73 12.16 2.55 7.96
CA ARG A 73 12.17 1.54 9.01
C ARG A 73 10.91 0.71 8.90
N PHE A 74 11.09 -0.60 8.86
CA PHE A 74 10.02 -1.59 8.84
C PHE A 74 9.97 -2.34 10.16
N TRP A 75 8.78 -2.53 10.69
CA TRP A 75 8.50 -3.42 11.82
C TRP A 75 7.64 -4.56 11.29
N CYS A 76 8.06 -5.79 11.56
CA CYS A 76 7.32 -6.98 11.18
C CYS A 76 7.50 -8.06 12.24
N THR A 77 6.42 -8.48 12.87
CA THR A 77 6.41 -9.58 13.85
C THR A 77 7.53 -9.45 14.92
N GLY A 78 7.70 -8.25 15.47
CA GLY A 78 8.69 -7.95 16.49
C GLY A 78 10.11 -7.68 15.98
N GLU A 79 10.37 -7.87 14.71
CA GLU A 79 11.65 -7.53 14.09
C GLU A 79 11.62 -6.10 13.53
N VAL A 80 12.79 -5.45 13.53
CA VAL A 80 12.97 -4.10 13.01
C VAL A 80 14.09 -4.11 11.99
N GLN A 81 13.83 -3.56 10.79
CA GLN A 81 14.81 -3.48 9.70
C GLN A 81 14.81 -2.07 9.12
N ASP A 82 15.98 -1.50 8.95
CA ASP A 82 16.18 -0.24 8.23
C ASP A 82 16.59 -0.55 6.79
N LEU A 83 15.84 -0.02 5.83
CA LEU A 83 16.04 -0.25 4.41
C LEU A 83 16.34 1.07 3.69
N THR A 84 17.13 0.99 2.64
CA THR A 84 17.48 2.12 1.78
C THR A 84 17.32 1.76 0.30
N ASP A 85 17.62 2.69 -0.59
CA ASP A 85 17.44 2.58 -2.04
C ASP A 85 17.84 1.20 -2.59
N GLY A 86 16.89 0.53 -3.23
CA GLY A 86 17.08 -0.77 -3.85
C GLY A 86 16.83 -1.97 -2.94
N ASP A 87 16.68 -1.78 -1.64
CA ASP A 87 16.37 -2.87 -0.70
C ASP A 87 14.92 -3.34 -0.85
N THR A 88 14.68 -4.60 -0.58
CA THR A 88 13.37 -5.25 -0.70
C THR A 88 13.02 -5.98 0.59
N VAL A 89 11.75 -5.92 0.99
CA VAL A 89 11.19 -6.72 2.07
C VAL A 89 9.87 -7.35 1.64
N LEU A 90 9.69 -8.62 1.97
CA LEU A 90 8.43 -9.34 1.81
C LEU A 90 7.76 -9.50 3.17
N ILE A 91 6.54 -9.02 3.29
CA ILE A 91 5.69 -9.21 4.46
C ILE A 91 4.78 -10.40 4.20
N PRO A 92 4.89 -11.49 4.96
CA PRO A 92 4.01 -12.65 4.79
C PRO A 92 2.56 -12.31 5.12
N LYS A 93 1.64 -13.03 4.51
CA LYS A 93 0.22 -12.96 4.85
C LYS A 93 0.03 -13.22 6.35
N GLY A 94 -0.76 -12.37 7.02
CA GLY A 94 -1.07 -12.49 8.44
C GLY A 94 -0.02 -11.93 9.40
N ALA A 95 1.09 -11.39 8.90
CA ALA A 95 2.12 -10.80 9.75
C ALA A 95 1.80 -9.35 10.10
N PRO A 96 1.75 -8.98 11.41
CA PRO A 96 1.63 -7.60 11.83
C PRO A 96 2.83 -6.78 11.35
N HIS A 97 2.59 -5.63 10.72
CA HIS A 97 3.66 -4.82 10.19
C HIS A 97 3.27 -3.35 10.03
N THR A 98 4.27 -2.52 9.90
CA THR A 98 4.18 -1.13 9.44
C THR A 98 5.55 -0.65 8.98
N PHE A 99 5.57 0.56 8.42
CA PHE A 99 6.82 1.24 8.06
C PHE A 99 6.75 2.71 8.41
N LYS A 100 7.92 3.35 8.44
CA LYS A 100 8.05 4.79 8.62
C LYS A 100 9.18 5.32 7.76
N ASN A 101 8.96 6.45 7.11
CA ASN A 101 10.06 7.18 6.47
C ASN A 101 10.92 7.84 7.56
N ILE A 102 12.12 7.33 7.78
CA ILE A 102 13.07 7.85 8.76
C ILE A 102 14.07 8.85 8.16
N GLY A 103 13.95 9.13 6.87
CA GLY A 103 14.75 10.14 6.19
C GLY A 103 14.25 11.56 6.45
N SER A 104 14.97 12.53 5.89
CA SER A 104 14.67 13.97 6.04
C SER A 104 13.84 14.56 4.89
N SER A 105 13.52 13.77 3.88
CA SER A 105 12.74 14.19 2.71
C SER A 105 11.73 13.11 2.34
N GLU A 106 10.82 13.43 1.39
CA GLU A 106 9.88 12.46 0.86
C GLU A 106 10.63 11.26 0.29
N GLY A 107 10.14 10.06 0.60
CA GLY A 107 10.65 8.81 0.06
C GLY A 107 9.61 8.12 -0.81
N GLN A 108 10.07 7.12 -1.57
CA GLN A 108 9.22 6.34 -2.47
C GLN A 108 9.40 4.85 -2.25
N LEU A 109 8.27 4.16 -2.16
CA LEU A 109 8.19 2.71 -2.12
C LEU A 109 7.47 2.19 -3.37
N LEU A 110 7.97 1.10 -3.94
CA LEU A 110 7.25 0.30 -4.91
C LEU A 110 6.62 -0.87 -4.17
N ILE A 111 5.30 -1.02 -4.26
CA ILE A 111 4.55 -1.98 -3.46
C ILE A 111 3.79 -2.92 -4.38
N THR A 112 3.82 -4.21 -4.06
CA THR A 112 3.01 -5.24 -4.70
C THR A 112 2.22 -5.99 -3.66
N LEU A 113 0.89 -5.99 -3.82
CA LEU A 113 -0.04 -6.72 -2.97
C LEU A 113 -0.60 -7.91 -3.77
N THR A 114 -0.48 -9.13 -3.24
CA THR A 114 -0.95 -10.32 -3.94
C THR A 114 -1.65 -11.32 -3.00
N PRO A 115 -2.89 -11.72 -3.31
CA PRO A 115 -3.80 -11.22 -4.37
C PRO A 115 -4.02 -9.70 -4.30
N GLY A 116 -4.62 -9.10 -5.34
CA GLY A 116 -4.65 -7.63 -5.46
C GLY A 116 -5.85 -6.92 -4.87
N GLU A 117 -6.90 -7.62 -4.50
CA GLU A 117 -8.21 -7.03 -4.17
C GLU A 117 -8.20 -6.06 -2.99
N GLY A 118 -7.19 -6.13 -2.12
CA GLY A 118 -7.01 -5.19 -1.01
C GLY A 118 -6.83 -3.73 -1.44
N ASP A 119 -6.50 -3.45 -2.70
CA ASP A 119 -6.43 -2.09 -3.22
C ASP A 119 -7.78 -1.37 -3.16
N GLY A 120 -8.87 -2.12 -3.20
CA GLY A 120 -10.23 -1.59 -3.07
C GLY A 120 -10.46 -0.83 -1.76
N PHE A 121 -9.75 -1.18 -0.70
CA PHE A 121 -9.79 -0.44 0.56
C PHE A 121 -9.39 1.03 0.35
N PHE A 122 -8.26 1.28 -0.26
CA PHE A 122 -7.78 2.65 -0.49
C PHE A 122 -8.71 3.43 -1.42
N ILE A 123 -9.19 2.77 -2.47
CA ILE A 123 -10.09 3.38 -3.45
C ILE A 123 -11.41 3.77 -2.79
N GLU A 124 -11.98 2.91 -1.95
CA GLU A 124 -13.25 3.16 -1.27
C GLU A 124 -13.13 4.26 -0.22
N VAL A 125 -12.07 4.27 0.59
CA VAL A 125 -11.81 5.30 1.61
C VAL A 125 -11.70 6.67 0.96
N GLU A 126 -10.98 6.80 -0.16
CA GLU A 126 -10.88 8.06 -0.88
C GLU A 126 -12.21 8.48 -1.49
N ARG A 127 -12.91 7.56 -2.15
CA ARG A 127 -14.20 7.84 -2.78
C ARG A 127 -15.23 8.39 -1.78
N LEU A 128 -15.19 7.91 -0.54
CA LEU A 128 -16.07 8.36 0.53
C LEU A 128 -15.53 9.60 1.27
N GLY A 129 -14.34 10.07 0.96
CA GLY A 129 -13.73 11.23 1.59
C GLY A 129 -13.43 11.05 3.07
N LEU A 130 -13.13 9.83 3.49
CA LEU A 130 -12.88 9.51 4.89
C LEU A 130 -11.46 9.85 5.30
N THR A 131 -11.32 10.35 6.53
CA THR A 131 -10.02 10.68 7.12
C THR A 131 -9.83 9.98 8.47
N PRO A 132 -8.62 9.48 8.78
CA PRO A 132 -8.39 8.77 10.04
C PRO A 132 -8.72 9.59 11.29
N SER A 133 -8.46 10.89 11.26
CA SER A 133 -8.72 11.77 12.41
C SER A 133 -10.21 11.92 12.76
N ARG A 134 -11.10 11.72 11.79
CA ARG A 134 -12.55 11.90 11.94
C ARG A 134 -13.33 10.61 11.83
N ASP A 135 -12.93 9.70 10.95
CA ASP A 135 -13.77 8.62 10.47
C ASP A 135 -13.19 7.23 10.74
N MET A 136 -12.28 7.09 11.70
CA MET A 136 -11.56 5.83 11.94
C MET A 136 -12.50 4.62 12.16
N PRO A 137 -13.63 4.73 12.89
CA PRO A 137 -14.55 3.59 13.02
C PRO A 137 -15.09 3.09 11.68
N GLN A 138 -15.45 3.98 10.77
CA GLN A 138 -15.92 3.61 9.43
C GLN A 138 -14.80 3.04 8.57
N ILE A 139 -13.59 3.59 8.66
CA ILE A 139 -12.41 3.08 7.97
C ILE A 139 -12.10 1.65 8.43
N VAL A 140 -12.16 1.36 9.72
CA VAL A 140 -11.95 0.02 10.28
C VAL A 140 -12.98 -0.98 9.73
N GLU A 141 -14.24 -0.58 9.62
CA GLU A 141 -15.29 -1.42 9.04
C GLU A 141 -15.00 -1.76 7.56
N ILE A 142 -14.62 -0.74 6.77
CA ILE A 142 -14.25 -0.95 5.37
C ILE A 142 -13.02 -1.87 5.28
N ALA A 143 -11.99 -1.61 6.08
CA ALA A 143 -10.79 -2.43 6.12
C ALA A 143 -11.10 -3.90 6.39
N GLY A 144 -12.00 -4.17 7.32
CA GLY A 144 -12.44 -5.54 7.65
C GLY A 144 -13.03 -6.28 6.46
N ARG A 145 -13.74 -5.60 5.58
CA ARG A 145 -14.29 -6.20 4.35
C ARG A 145 -13.19 -6.63 3.37
N TYR A 146 -12.04 -5.98 3.42
CA TYR A 146 -10.86 -6.31 2.60
C TYR A 146 -9.83 -7.17 3.36
N GLY A 147 -10.17 -7.66 4.56
CA GLY A 147 -9.27 -8.49 5.36
C GLY A 147 -8.10 -7.73 5.99
N VAL A 148 -8.22 -6.42 6.16
CA VAL A 148 -7.22 -5.58 6.82
C VAL A 148 -7.68 -5.27 8.24
N GLU A 149 -6.76 -5.43 9.20
CA GLU A 149 -7.00 -5.14 10.62
C GLU A 149 -5.95 -4.13 11.11
N PHE A 150 -6.41 -3.05 11.74
CA PHE A 150 -5.53 -2.08 12.37
C PHE A 150 -5.28 -2.45 13.83
N LEU A 151 -4.02 -2.41 14.25
CA LEU A 151 -3.57 -2.83 15.59
C LEU A 151 -3.15 -1.68 16.48
N GLY A 152 -3.26 -0.45 16.02
CA GLY A 152 -2.90 0.74 16.77
C GLY A 152 -1.82 1.60 16.08
N PRO A 153 -1.31 2.63 16.78
CA PRO A 153 -0.30 3.51 16.19
C PRO A 153 1.00 2.76 15.90
N PRO A 154 1.83 3.29 14.97
CA PRO A 154 3.17 2.73 14.76
C PRO A 154 3.99 2.83 16.04
N PRO A 155 5.02 1.99 16.21
CA PRO A 155 5.94 2.09 17.32
C PRO A 155 6.63 3.46 17.37
N ALA A 156 6.98 3.88 18.58
CA ALA A 156 7.63 5.18 18.81
C ALA A 156 9.09 5.20 18.27
#